data_20cd25e35023db1efcd3b531f1bd65e6
#
_entry.id   20cd25e35023db1efcd3b531f1bd65e6
#
_cell.length_a   1.000
_cell.length_b   1.000
_cell.length_c   1.000
_cell.angle_alpha   90.00
_cell.angle_beta   90.00
_cell.angle_gamma   90.00
#
_symmetry.space_group_name_H-M   'P 1'
#
loop_
_entity.id
_entity.type
_entity.pdbx_description
1 polymer ?
#
loop_
_entity_poly.entity_id
_entity_poly.type
_entity_poly.pdbx_seq_one_letter_code
_entity_poly.pdbx_strand_id
1 'polypeptide(L)' 'MATYTCNSCGMSVNASCAVCNNALTNATLTKDDGSTVQISQCQASGCENETKKIKSPLCCGADMACSMA' A
#
# COMPACT_ATOMS: atom_id res chain seq x y z
N MET A 1 -2.42 7.93 8.65
CA MET A 1 -3.01 6.74 8.02
C MET A 1 -2.76 6.79 6.52
N ALA A 2 -2.44 5.66 5.92
CA ALA A 2 -2.19 5.61 4.47
C ALA A 2 -3.50 5.76 3.71
N THR A 3 -3.59 6.76 2.86
CA THR A 3 -4.76 7.02 2.03
C THR A 3 -4.37 6.88 0.56
N TYR A 4 -5.06 6.02 -0.17
CA TYR A 4 -4.84 5.81 -1.59
C TYR A 4 -5.97 6.46 -2.36
N THR A 5 -5.63 7.30 -3.33
CA THR A 5 -6.59 8.08 -4.10
C THR A 5 -6.42 7.82 -5.59
N CYS A 6 -7.53 7.57 -6.27
CA CYS A 6 -7.54 7.43 -7.73
C CYS A 6 -7.65 8.82 -8.37
N ASN A 7 -6.67 9.16 -9.21
CA ASN A 7 -6.67 10.46 -9.88
C ASN A 7 -7.65 10.53 -11.06
N SER A 8 -8.19 9.38 -11.48
CA SER A 8 -9.13 9.34 -12.60
C SER A 8 -10.58 9.52 -12.16
N CYS A 9 -10.98 8.91 -11.04
CA CYS A 9 -12.39 8.96 -10.60
C CYS A 9 -12.58 9.57 -9.21
N GLY A 10 -11.49 9.86 -8.49
CA GLY A 10 -11.56 10.46 -7.15
C GLY A 10 -11.84 9.49 -6.01
N MET A 11 -11.90 8.19 -6.29
CA MET A 11 -12.09 7.19 -5.22
C MET A 11 -10.90 7.22 -4.26
N SER A 12 -11.19 7.18 -2.96
CA SER A 12 -10.15 7.13 -1.93
C SER A 12 -10.44 6.00 -0.95
N VAL A 13 -9.38 5.31 -0.53
CA VAL A 13 -9.49 4.25 0.48
C VAL A 13 -8.35 4.39 1.48
N ASN A 14 -8.59 3.98 2.73
CA ASN A 14 -7.56 3.92 3.75
C ASN A 14 -7.05 2.49 3.86
N ALA A 15 -5.74 2.33 4.08
CA ALA A 15 -5.13 1.03 4.24
C ALA A 15 -4.46 0.91 5.60
N SER A 16 -4.82 -0.12 6.35
CA SER A 16 -4.24 -0.39 7.65
C SER A 16 -4.13 -1.90 7.86
N CYS A 17 -3.26 -2.29 8.79
CA CYS A 17 -3.09 -3.71 9.14
C CYS A 17 -4.28 -4.18 9.99
N ALA A 18 -4.85 -5.33 9.63
CA ALA A 18 -5.99 -5.87 10.37
C ALA A 18 -5.60 -6.41 11.75
N VAL A 19 -4.32 -6.69 11.98
CA VAL A 19 -3.82 -7.23 13.25
C VAL A 19 -3.45 -6.13 14.22
N CYS A 20 -2.65 -5.15 13.78
CA CYS A 20 -2.14 -4.10 14.67
C CYS A 20 -2.83 -2.73 14.47
N ASN A 21 -3.66 -2.59 13.47
CA ASN A 21 -4.38 -1.35 13.13
C ASN A 21 -3.50 -0.16 12.77
N ASN A 22 -2.19 -0.39 12.59
CA ASN A 22 -1.30 0.67 12.12
C ASN A 22 -1.44 0.84 10.62
N ALA A 23 -1.18 2.06 10.13
CA ALA A 23 -1.21 2.33 8.69
C ALA A 23 -0.17 1.48 7.98
N LEU A 24 -0.54 0.91 6.82
CA LEU A 24 0.42 0.20 5.98
C LEU A 24 1.36 1.21 5.35
N THR A 25 2.62 0.81 5.16
CA THR A 25 3.63 1.65 4.54
C THR A 25 3.68 1.36 3.05
N ASN A 26 3.62 2.42 2.24
CA ASN A 26 3.74 2.29 0.79
C ASN A 26 5.21 2.19 0.40
N ALA A 27 5.54 1.26 -0.49
CA ALA A 27 6.91 1.05 -0.95
C ALA A 27 6.90 0.59 -2.40
N THR A 28 8.08 0.50 -2.99
CA THR A 28 8.26 0.00 -4.35
C THR A 28 9.07 -1.28 -4.31
N LEU A 29 8.58 -2.31 -4.99
CA LEU A 29 9.26 -3.59 -5.11
C LEU A 29 9.77 -3.74 -6.53
N THR A 30 11.05 -4.10 -6.69
CA THR A 30 11.63 -4.39 -7.99
C THR A 30 11.56 -5.89 -8.24
N LYS A 31 10.94 -6.29 -9.35
CA LYS A 31 10.85 -7.69 -9.74
C LYS A 31 12.11 -8.16 -10.43
N ASP A 32 12.23 -9.48 -10.60
CA ASP A 32 13.40 -10.09 -11.26
C ASP A 32 13.58 -9.64 -12.70
N ASP A 33 12.51 -9.26 -13.37
CA ASP A 33 12.57 -8.79 -14.77
C ASP A 33 12.93 -7.31 -14.88
N GLY A 34 13.20 -6.65 -13.75
CA GLY A 34 13.57 -5.24 -13.71
C GLY A 34 12.39 -4.27 -13.59
N SER A 35 11.16 -4.76 -13.69
CA SER A 35 9.98 -3.90 -13.52
C SER A 35 9.72 -3.63 -12.04
N THR A 36 9.00 -2.54 -11.74
CA THR A 36 8.67 -2.17 -10.38
C THR A 36 7.17 -2.19 -10.15
N VAL A 37 6.76 -2.50 -8.92
CA VAL A 37 5.36 -2.45 -8.51
C VAL A 37 5.25 -1.71 -7.18
N GLN A 38 4.14 -0.98 -7.02
CA GLN A 38 3.83 -0.32 -5.77
C GLN A 38 3.21 -1.35 -4.83
N ILE A 39 3.72 -1.44 -3.61
CA ILE A 39 3.24 -2.39 -2.60
C ILE A 39 2.92 -1.66 -1.30
N SER A 40 2.14 -2.32 -0.46
CA SER A 40 1.85 -1.87 0.89
C SER A 40 2.26 -2.95 1.87
N GLN A 41 2.92 -2.58 2.95
CA GLN A 41 3.43 -3.55 3.92
C GLN A 41 3.23 -3.05 5.34
N CYS A 42 3.11 -4.00 6.28
CA CYS A 42 3.07 -3.69 7.70
C CYS A 42 4.50 -3.67 8.23
N GLN A 43 4.86 -2.57 8.88
CA GLN A 43 6.19 -2.41 9.47
C GLN A 43 6.12 -2.23 11.00
N ALA A 44 4.97 -2.55 11.60
CA ALA A 44 4.83 -2.45 13.05
C ALA A 44 5.64 -3.54 13.73
N SER A 45 6.58 -3.15 14.59
CA SER A 45 7.43 -4.09 15.33
C SER A 45 6.57 -4.98 16.22
N GLY A 46 6.81 -6.30 16.15
CA GLY A 46 6.08 -7.27 16.94
C GLY A 46 4.72 -7.68 16.39
N CYS A 47 4.30 -7.11 15.25
CA CYS A 47 3.05 -7.51 14.60
C CYS A 47 3.25 -8.82 13.82
N GLU A 48 2.25 -9.71 13.82
CA GLU A 48 2.32 -10.94 13.05
C GLU A 48 2.48 -10.69 11.56
N ASN A 49 1.99 -9.54 11.08
CA ASN A 49 2.09 -9.16 9.67
C ASN A 49 3.34 -8.33 9.37
N GLU A 50 4.24 -8.16 10.33
CA GLU A 50 5.47 -7.42 10.11
C GLU A 50 6.23 -8.00 8.91
N THR A 51 6.63 -7.12 7.99
CA THR A 51 7.31 -7.43 6.73
C THR A 51 6.46 -8.13 5.66
N LYS A 52 5.21 -8.50 5.94
CA LYS A 52 4.32 -9.03 4.91
C LYS A 52 3.87 -7.91 3.98
N LYS A 53 3.77 -8.22 2.70
CA LYS A 53 3.50 -7.24 1.65
C LYS A 53 2.30 -7.63 0.81
N ILE A 54 1.54 -6.63 0.37
CA ILE A 54 0.46 -6.83 -0.60
C ILE A 54 0.64 -5.81 -1.72
N LYS A 55 0.02 -6.07 -2.87
CA LYS A 55 -0.01 -5.10 -3.97
C LYS A 55 -0.85 -3.90 -3.51
N SER A 56 -0.36 -2.69 -3.73
CA SER A 56 -1.12 -1.48 -3.41
C SER A 56 -2.38 -1.40 -4.26
N PRO A 57 -3.45 -0.72 -3.75
CA PRO A 57 -4.73 -0.65 -4.44
C PRO A 57 -4.62 -0.10 -5.87
N LEU A 58 -5.45 -0.64 -6.75
CA LEU A 58 -5.59 -0.18 -8.13
C LEU A 58 -7.00 0.37 -8.33
N CYS A 59 -7.13 1.36 -9.19
CA CYS A 59 -8.42 1.87 -9.61
C CYS A 59 -8.29 2.41 -11.03
N CYS A 60 -9.32 2.18 -11.85
CA CYS A 60 -9.31 2.61 -13.25
C CYS A 60 -8.09 2.08 -14.03
N GLY A 61 -7.63 0.87 -13.67
CA GLY A 61 -6.52 0.21 -14.35
C GLY A 61 -5.14 0.75 -14.01
N ALA A 62 -5.01 1.58 -12.99
CA ALA A 62 -3.74 2.19 -12.61
C ALA A 62 -3.56 2.22 -11.10
N ASP A 63 -2.30 2.35 -10.66
CA ASP A 63 -2.00 2.48 -9.24
C ASP A 63 -2.60 3.76 -8.67
N MET A 64 -3.14 3.67 -7.46
CA MET A 64 -3.66 4.84 -6.74
C MET A 64 -2.50 5.57 -6.06
N ALA A 65 -2.57 6.89 -6.03
CA ALA A 65 -1.57 7.70 -5.35
C ALA A 65 -1.71 7.51 -3.83
N CYS A 66 -0.57 7.38 -3.14
CA CYS A 66 -0.56 7.19 -1.69
C CYS A 66 -0.18 8.47 -0.96
N SER A 67 -0.95 8.79 0.07
CA SER A 67 -0.62 9.86 1.01
C SER A 67 -0.53 9.26 2.40
N MET A 68 0.57 9.55 3.10
CA MET A 68 0.81 9.06 4.47
C MET A 68 0.49 10.12 5.53
N ALA A 69 -0.08 11.22 5.12
CA ALA A 69 -0.40 12.31 6.04
C ALA A 69 -1.48 11.94 7.06
#